data_0480cf3faa8328af5bf05867d1e4e4b1
#
_entry.id   0480cf3faa8328af5bf05867d1e4e4b1
#
_cell.length_a   1.000
_cell.length_b   1.000
_cell.length_c   1.000
_cell.angle_alpha   90.00
_cell.angle_beta   90.00
_cell.angle_gamma   90.00
#
_symmetry.space_group_name_H-M   'P 1'
#
loop_
_entity.id
_entity.type
_entity.pdbx_description
1 polymer ?
#
loop_
_entity_poly.entity_id
_entity_poly.type
_entity_poly.pdbx_seq_one_letter_code
_entity_poly.pdbx_strand_id
1 'polypeptide(L)'
;DIKRPGSSEWSYNALPLKGVVQLRKLLLDSRDKLPEIKAPFMIFHSVDDHVLPVYNTEIYMNEIGSSQKQRIELINSYHVATVDYDADFIFENSLQMLK
;
A
#
# COMPACT_ATOMS: atom_id res chain seq x y z
N ASP A 1 6.73 -1.69 -11.47
CA ASP A 1 5.48 -2.41 -11.79
C ASP A 1 4.35 -1.40 -11.98
N ILE A 2 4.21 -0.92 -13.23
CA ILE A 2 3.23 0.11 -13.64
C ILE A 2 2.56 -0.38 -14.91
N LYS A 3 1.23 -0.33 -14.97
CA LYS A 3 0.42 -0.77 -16.11
C LYS A 3 0.41 0.27 -17.24
N ARG A 4 0.42 1.56 -16.87
CA ARG A 4 0.34 2.69 -17.81
C ARG A 4 1.63 2.85 -18.61
N PRO A 5 1.61 2.79 -19.95
CA PRO A 5 2.77 3.02 -20.80
C PRO A 5 3.34 4.44 -20.62
N GLY A 6 4.66 4.57 -20.62
CA GLY A 6 5.36 5.85 -20.48
C GLY A 6 5.49 6.38 -19.07
N SER A 7 4.85 5.76 -18.09
CA SER A 7 5.09 6.03 -16.66
C SER A 7 6.30 5.28 -16.16
N SER A 8 7.03 5.87 -15.23
CA SER A 8 8.23 5.26 -14.63
C SER A 8 8.36 5.64 -13.16
N GLU A 9 9.09 4.83 -12.42
CA GLU A 9 9.48 5.10 -11.04
C GLU A 9 11.01 5.08 -10.92
N TRP A 10 11.51 5.82 -9.94
CA TRP A 10 12.92 5.78 -9.59
C TRP A 10 13.17 4.64 -8.60
N SER A 11 14.12 3.77 -8.93
CA SER A 11 14.50 2.66 -8.05
C SER A 11 16.00 2.41 -8.10
N TYR A 12 16.53 1.79 -7.07
CA TYR A 12 17.94 1.34 -7.05
C TYR A 12 18.11 0.06 -7.88
N ASN A 13 19.24 -0.05 -8.57
CA ASN A 13 19.58 -1.24 -9.35
C ASN A 13 20.04 -2.43 -8.49
N ALA A 14 20.26 -2.24 -7.20
CA ALA A 14 20.72 -3.28 -6.28
C ALA A 14 20.09 -3.08 -4.90
N LEU A 15 19.83 -4.20 -4.23
CA LEU A 15 19.31 -4.25 -2.86
C LEU A 15 20.44 -4.63 -1.90
N PRO A 16 20.80 -3.75 -0.92
CA PRO A 16 21.79 -4.10 0.10
C PRO A 16 21.22 -5.15 1.06
N LEU A 17 21.85 -6.31 1.18
CA LEU A 17 21.38 -7.40 2.03
C LEU A 17 21.17 -7.00 3.50
N LYS A 18 22.05 -6.17 4.05
CA LYS A 18 21.89 -5.62 5.41
C LYS A 18 20.63 -4.77 5.54
N GLY A 19 20.29 -4.00 4.50
CA GLY A 19 19.05 -3.22 4.44
C GLY A 19 17.82 -4.10 4.44
N VAL A 20 17.83 -5.21 3.71
CA VAL A 20 16.72 -6.19 3.69
C VAL A 20 16.49 -6.78 5.08
N VAL A 21 17.55 -7.12 5.83
CA VAL A 21 17.43 -7.62 7.21
C VAL A 21 16.79 -6.57 8.13
N GLN A 22 17.19 -5.31 8.00
CA GLN A 22 16.60 -4.21 8.80
C GLN A 22 15.14 -3.96 8.42
N LEU A 23 14.82 -3.99 7.12
CA LEU A 23 13.44 -3.89 6.66
C LEU A 23 12.57 -4.98 7.25
N ARG A 24 13.04 -6.25 7.25
CA ARG A 24 12.29 -7.35 7.86
C ARG A 24 11.99 -7.12 9.34
N LYS A 25 12.96 -6.64 10.11
CA LYS A 25 12.76 -6.28 11.52
C LYS A 25 11.69 -5.21 11.67
N LEU A 26 11.81 -4.13 10.88
CA LEU A 26 10.84 -3.03 10.89
C LEU A 26 9.42 -3.53 10.57
N LEU A 27 9.26 -4.40 9.59
CA LEU A 27 7.95 -4.95 9.21
C LEU A 27 7.32 -5.76 10.35
N LEU A 28 8.11 -6.57 11.06
CA LEU A 28 7.63 -7.33 12.22
C LEU A 28 7.21 -6.41 13.37
N ASP A 29 8.08 -5.46 13.73
CA ASP A 29 7.80 -4.48 14.79
C ASP A 29 6.56 -3.61 14.44
N SER A 30 6.40 -3.24 13.18
CA SER A 30 5.25 -2.45 12.72
C SER A 30 3.95 -3.25 12.80
N ARG A 31 3.98 -4.54 12.46
CA ARG A 31 2.80 -5.40 12.54
C ARG A 31 2.30 -5.52 13.98
N ASP A 32 3.19 -5.71 14.94
CA ASP A 32 2.83 -5.82 16.35
C ASP A 32 2.15 -4.54 16.89
N LYS A 33 2.36 -3.40 16.22
CA LYS A 33 1.78 -2.09 16.58
C LYS A 33 0.51 -1.74 15.83
N LEU A 34 0.09 -2.52 14.84
CA LEU A 34 -1.15 -2.24 14.11
C LEU A 34 -2.39 -2.02 15.02
N PRO A 35 -2.59 -2.80 16.10
CA PRO A 35 -3.72 -2.59 16.99
C PRO A 35 -3.72 -1.24 17.73
N GLU A 36 -2.57 -0.57 17.83
CA GLU A 36 -2.42 0.73 18.49
C GLU A 36 -2.85 1.90 17.58
N ILE A 37 -2.93 1.69 16.27
CA ILE A 37 -3.33 2.72 15.30
C ILE A 37 -4.84 2.92 15.39
N LYS A 38 -5.28 4.11 15.82
CA LYS A 38 -6.69 4.48 16.00
C LYS A 38 -7.18 5.52 14.99
N ALA A 39 -6.28 6.15 14.26
CA ALA A 39 -6.64 7.11 13.22
C ALA A 39 -7.50 6.46 12.12
N PRO A 40 -8.39 7.21 11.43
CA PRO A 40 -9.08 6.72 10.26
C PRO A 40 -8.10 6.14 9.24
N PHE A 41 -8.43 5.00 8.69
CA PHE A 41 -7.53 4.23 7.84
C PHE A 41 -8.18 3.86 6.51
N MET A 42 -7.50 4.16 5.42
CA MET A 42 -7.90 3.76 4.08
C MET A 42 -6.72 3.10 3.37
N ILE A 43 -6.95 1.92 2.80
CA ILE A 43 -5.93 1.20 2.05
C ILE A 43 -6.41 0.95 0.63
N PHE A 44 -5.56 1.30 -0.33
CA PHE A 44 -5.73 0.99 -1.74
C PHE A 44 -4.79 -0.15 -2.11
N HIS A 45 -5.28 -1.12 -2.85
CA HIS A 45 -4.45 -2.22 -3.34
C HIS A 45 -4.93 -2.66 -4.72
N SER A 46 -4.01 -2.78 -5.66
CA SER A 46 -4.33 -3.33 -6.97
C SER A 46 -4.63 -4.83 -6.90
N VAL A 47 -5.67 -5.26 -7.60
CA VAL A 47 -5.98 -6.69 -7.75
C VAL A 47 -4.94 -7.42 -8.59
N ASP A 48 -4.25 -6.68 -9.46
CA ASP A 48 -3.18 -7.16 -10.34
C ASP A 48 -1.77 -6.75 -9.86
N ASP A 49 -1.57 -6.62 -8.54
CA ASP A 49 -0.26 -6.32 -7.95
C ASP A 49 0.68 -7.53 -8.11
N HIS A 50 1.78 -7.35 -8.86
CA HIS A 50 2.77 -8.39 -9.11
C HIS A 50 3.93 -8.39 -8.10
N VAL A 51 3.95 -7.45 -7.16
CA VAL A 51 5.03 -7.28 -6.17
C VAL A 51 4.60 -7.73 -4.79
N LEU A 52 3.41 -7.29 -4.34
CA LEU A 52 2.86 -7.60 -3.03
C LEU A 52 1.55 -8.38 -3.14
N PRO A 53 1.42 -9.47 -2.40
CA PRO A 53 0.18 -10.27 -2.44
C PRO A 53 -0.99 -9.52 -1.82
N VAL A 54 -2.16 -9.65 -2.44
CA VAL A 54 -3.40 -8.97 -2.02
C VAL A 54 -3.81 -9.32 -0.58
N TYR A 55 -3.49 -10.51 -0.08
CA TYR A 55 -3.82 -10.90 1.30
C TYR A 55 -3.16 -10.01 2.37
N ASN A 56 -2.11 -9.24 2.02
CA ASN A 56 -1.53 -8.26 2.95
C ASN A 56 -2.56 -7.22 3.42
N THR A 57 -3.48 -6.81 2.54
CA THR A 57 -4.56 -5.89 2.93
C THR A 57 -5.54 -6.50 3.91
N GLU A 58 -5.73 -7.81 3.87
CA GLU A 58 -6.56 -8.52 4.85
C GLU A 58 -5.93 -8.48 6.24
N ILE A 59 -4.60 -8.61 6.33
CA ILE A 59 -3.87 -8.46 7.59
C ILE A 59 -4.12 -7.06 8.17
N TYR A 60 -3.97 -6.00 7.37
CA TYR A 60 -4.23 -4.63 7.83
C TYR A 60 -5.68 -4.45 8.28
N MET A 61 -6.65 -4.92 7.49
CA MET A 61 -8.07 -4.79 7.82
C MET A 61 -8.46 -5.54 9.09
N ASN A 62 -7.80 -6.66 9.39
CA ASN A 62 -8.08 -7.45 10.58
C ASN A 62 -7.34 -6.95 11.83
N GLU A 63 -6.09 -6.50 11.69
CA GLU A 63 -5.20 -6.22 12.82
C GLU A 63 -5.16 -4.73 13.23
N ILE A 64 -5.49 -3.80 12.31
CA ILE A 64 -5.46 -2.36 12.63
C ILE A 64 -6.55 -2.00 13.63
N GLY A 65 -6.19 -1.21 14.65
CA GLY A 65 -7.08 -0.80 15.74
C GLY A 65 -8.05 0.32 15.41
N SER A 66 -8.00 0.88 14.20
CA SER A 66 -8.93 1.91 13.75
C SER A 66 -10.37 1.38 13.69
N SER A 67 -11.34 2.17 14.20
CA SER A 67 -12.77 1.91 14.06
C SER A 67 -13.31 2.34 12.70
N GLN A 68 -12.67 3.34 12.07
CA GLN A 68 -12.97 3.80 10.71
C GLN A 68 -11.89 3.25 9.77
N LYS A 69 -12.19 2.17 9.09
CA LYS A 69 -11.25 1.56 8.16
C LYS A 69 -11.95 1.12 6.88
N GLN A 70 -11.29 1.39 5.76
CA GLN A 70 -11.82 1.09 4.42
C GLN A 70 -10.73 0.46 3.55
N ARG A 71 -11.11 -0.59 2.83
CA ARG A 71 -10.31 -1.19 1.77
C ARG A 71 -10.90 -0.84 0.41
N ILE A 72 -10.07 -0.38 -0.50
CA ILE A 72 -10.45 -0.04 -1.88
C ILE A 72 -9.58 -0.84 -2.83
N GLU A 73 -10.21 -1.62 -3.69
CA GLU A 73 -9.53 -2.39 -4.73
C GLU A 73 -9.36 -1.54 -5.99
N LEU A 74 -8.14 -1.55 -6.54
CA LEU A 74 -7.80 -0.88 -7.79
C LEU A 74 -7.77 -1.93 -8.91
N ILE A 75 -8.56 -1.73 -9.93
CA ILE A 75 -8.74 -2.71 -11.02
C ILE A 75 -7.96 -2.37 -12.28
N ASN A 76 -7.38 -1.17 -12.36
CA ASN A 76 -6.73 -0.70 -13.57
C ASN A 76 -5.27 -0.28 -13.37
N SER A 77 -4.67 -0.65 -12.26
CA SER A 77 -3.26 -0.34 -11.95
C SER A 77 -2.52 -1.60 -11.51
N TYR A 78 -1.18 -1.51 -11.51
CA TYR A 78 -0.29 -2.49 -10.89
C TYR A 78 0.21 -1.96 -9.53
N HIS A 79 1.38 -2.41 -9.07
CA HIS A 79 1.91 -2.10 -7.74
C HIS A 79 2.05 -0.60 -7.46
N VAL A 80 2.62 0.17 -8.39
CA VAL A 80 2.87 1.62 -8.19
C VAL A 80 1.68 2.44 -8.68
N ALA A 81 0.53 2.24 -8.04
CA ALA A 81 -0.76 2.75 -8.48
C ALA A 81 -0.86 4.29 -8.49
N THR A 82 -0.05 5.00 -7.71
CA THR A 82 -0.04 6.47 -7.64
C THR A 82 0.55 7.16 -8.87
N VAL A 83 1.16 6.42 -9.78
CA VAL A 83 1.63 6.92 -11.10
C VAL A 83 1.02 6.12 -12.26
N ASP A 84 0.01 5.31 -11.96
CA ASP A 84 -0.70 4.46 -12.90
C ASP A 84 -2.09 5.01 -13.23
N TYR A 85 -2.95 4.23 -13.85
CA TYR A 85 -4.26 4.66 -14.32
C TYR A 85 -5.23 5.07 -13.21
N ASP A 86 -5.16 4.45 -12.04
CA ASP A 86 -6.03 4.77 -10.89
C ASP A 86 -5.52 5.93 -10.02
N ALA A 87 -4.46 6.65 -10.42
CA ALA A 87 -3.84 7.70 -9.62
C ALA A 87 -4.84 8.79 -9.19
N ASP A 88 -5.62 9.33 -10.14
CA ASP A 88 -6.60 10.38 -9.84
C ASP A 88 -7.69 9.89 -8.89
N PHE A 89 -8.15 8.66 -9.07
CA PHE A 89 -9.12 8.02 -8.18
C PHE A 89 -8.59 7.89 -6.75
N ILE A 90 -7.32 7.50 -6.57
CA ILE A 90 -6.65 7.43 -5.26
C ILE A 90 -6.63 8.82 -4.61
N PHE A 91 -6.22 9.84 -5.37
CA PHE A 91 -6.09 11.22 -4.85
C PHE A 91 -7.43 11.80 -4.43
N GLU A 92 -8.47 11.65 -5.24
CA GLU A 92 -9.82 12.12 -4.94
C GLU A 92 -10.39 11.49 -3.68
N ASN A 93 -10.31 10.15 -3.56
CA ASN A 93 -10.79 9.45 -2.37
C ASN A 93 -9.98 9.81 -1.11
N SER A 94 -8.67 9.99 -1.24
CA SER A 94 -7.82 10.43 -0.13
C SER A 94 -8.19 11.83 0.36
N LEU A 95 -8.47 12.75 -0.56
CA LEU A 95 -8.93 14.11 -0.21
C LEU A 95 -10.30 14.11 0.46
N GLN A 96 -11.22 13.26 0.02
CA GLN A 96 -12.54 13.13 0.66
C GLN A 96 -12.44 12.61 2.09
N MET A 97 -11.52 11.69 2.38
CA MET A 97 -11.30 11.17 3.72
C MET A 97 -10.83 12.25 4.71
N LEU A 98 -10.13 13.29 4.20
CA LEU A 98 -9.62 14.39 5.02
C LEU A 98 -10.67 15.48 5.34
N LYS A 99 -11.80 15.42 4.69
CA LYS A 99 -12.91 16.36 4.91
C LYS A 99 -13.86 15.86 6.01
#